data_e228e99dd1ab806c7dc17ddd601a4e85
#
_entry.id   e228e99dd1ab806c7dc17ddd601a4e85
#
_cell.length_a   1.000
_cell.length_b   1.000
_cell.length_c   1.000
_cell.angle_alpha   90.00
_cell.angle_beta   90.00
_cell.angle_gamma   90.00
#
_symmetry.space_group_name_H-M   'P 1'
#
loop_
_entity.id
_entity.type
_entity.pdbx_description
1 polymer ?
#
loop_
_entity_poly.entity_id
_entity_poly.type
_entity_poly.pdbx_seq_one_letter_code
_entity_poly.pdbx_strand_id
1 'polypeptide(L)'
;MADQEPTHHLNPWHTRGSREVYVNPWIRVREDHVIRADGNDGIYGVVEFQNYALGVVPVTDDGDTFLVGQWRYPLGLYSWEIPEGGGPLHSLPLDSARRELAEEAGLSAASWTDLGLFHLSNSVTNEVGQIFLAQDLIFGEPTPEGDEVLALRRLPLLEAHAMAMDGRITDGVSIIGLARAVHFLGL
;
A
#
# COMPACT_ATOMS: atom_id res chain seq x y z
N MET A 1 29.20 19.65 -10.63
CA MET A 1 28.40 19.65 -11.87
C MET A 1 26.97 19.76 -11.41
N ALA A 2 26.26 20.83 -11.75
CA ALA A 2 24.84 20.96 -11.42
C ALA A 2 24.09 19.92 -12.24
N ASP A 3 23.37 19.02 -11.58
CA ASP A 3 22.41 18.12 -12.20
C ASP A 3 21.39 18.97 -12.96
N GLN A 4 21.49 18.97 -14.28
CA GLN A 4 20.41 19.50 -15.10
C GLN A 4 19.26 18.53 -14.97
N GLU A 5 18.17 18.95 -14.30
CA GLU A 5 16.92 18.21 -14.35
C GLU A 5 16.55 17.91 -15.81
N PRO A 6 16.10 16.69 -16.12
CA PRO A 6 15.72 16.35 -17.47
C PRO A 6 14.59 17.28 -17.95
N THR A 7 14.79 17.95 -19.06
CA THR A 7 13.88 18.96 -19.64
C THR A 7 12.58 18.40 -20.22
N HIS A 8 12.30 17.10 -20.10
CA HIS A 8 11.13 16.44 -20.70
C HIS A 8 10.14 15.92 -19.66
N HIS A 9 9.37 16.83 -19.05
CA HIS A 9 8.22 16.49 -18.20
C HIS A 9 6.88 16.44 -18.98
N LEU A 10 6.92 16.48 -20.31
CA LEU A 10 5.72 16.40 -21.11
C LEU A 10 5.33 14.95 -21.36
N ASN A 11 4.04 14.66 -21.16
CA ASN A 11 3.50 13.35 -21.49
C ASN A 11 3.69 13.05 -22.99
N PRO A 12 4.48 12.02 -23.36
CA PRO A 12 4.71 11.68 -24.77
C PRO A 12 3.56 10.85 -25.39
N TRP A 13 2.57 10.47 -24.58
CA TRP A 13 1.44 9.65 -25.00
C TRP A 13 0.23 10.50 -25.36
N HIS A 14 -0.45 10.19 -26.45
CA HIS A 14 -1.70 10.84 -26.83
C HIS A 14 -2.82 9.82 -26.91
N THR A 15 -3.78 9.90 -25.97
CA THR A 15 -4.95 9.03 -25.96
C THR A 15 -5.93 9.49 -27.04
N ARG A 16 -6.28 8.59 -27.97
CA ARG A 16 -7.26 8.77 -29.05
C ARG A 16 -8.66 8.36 -28.64
N GLY A 17 -8.77 7.40 -27.75
CA GLY A 17 -10.03 6.90 -27.24
C GLY A 17 -9.81 5.85 -26.18
N SER A 18 -10.82 5.58 -25.37
CA SER A 18 -10.79 4.59 -24.29
C SER A 18 -12.05 3.73 -24.36
N ARG A 19 -11.93 2.46 -24.03
CA ARG A 19 -13.07 1.58 -23.82
C ARG A 19 -12.94 0.88 -22.47
N GLU A 20 -14.04 0.73 -21.75
CA GLU A 20 -14.12 -0.12 -20.57
C GLU A 20 -14.13 -1.59 -21.00
N VAL A 21 -13.30 -2.40 -20.32
CA VAL A 21 -13.17 -3.83 -20.59
C VAL A 21 -13.83 -4.66 -19.50
N TYR A 22 -13.65 -4.22 -18.23
CA TYR A 22 -14.20 -4.91 -17.06
C TYR A 22 -14.33 -3.92 -15.90
N VAL A 23 -15.37 -4.07 -15.10
CA VAL A 23 -15.58 -3.27 -13.89
C VAL A 23 -16.20 -4.11 -12.78
N ASN A 24 -15.76 -3.88 -11.55
CA ASN A 24 -16.37 -4.37 -10.32
C ASN A 24 -16.20 -3.29 -9.21
N PRO A 25 -16.65 -3.51 -7.96
CA PRO A 25 -16.53 -2.50 -6.89
C PRO A 25 -15.09 -2.08 -6.56
N TRP A 26 -14.07 -2.90 -6.85
CA TRP A 26 -12.68 -2.66 -6.46
C TRP A 26 -11.82 -2.11 -7.60
N ILE A 27 -12.04 -2.61 -8.83
CA ILE A 27 -11.23 -2.25 -9.99
C ILE A 27 -12.07 -1.96 -11.22
N ARG A 28 -11.52 -1.09 -12.08
CA ARG A 28 -11.97 -0.88 -13.44
C ARG A 28 -10.81 -1.13 -14.39
N VAL A 29 -11.02 -1.97 -15.39
CA VAL A 29 -10.03 -2.21 -16.45
C VAL A 29 -10.48 -1.47 -17.71
N ARG A 30 -9.60 -0.62 -18.24
CA ARG A 30 -9.82 0.06 -19.52
C ARG A 30 -8.69 -0.24 -20.50
N GLU A 31 -8.99 -0.16 -21.76
CA GLU A 31 -8.03 -0.17 -22.86
C GLU A 31 -8.08 1.16 -23.59
N ASP A 32 -6.93 1.83 -23.68
CA ASP A 32 -6.76 3.09 -24.38
C ASP A 32 -6.12 2.85 -25.75
N HIS A 33 -6.71 3.45 -26.80
CA HIS A 33 -6.05 3.64 -28.08
C HIS A 33 -5.12 4.85 -27.95
N VAL A 34 -3.85 4.65 -28.19
CA VAL A 34 -2.83 5.68 -27.94
C VAL A 34 -1.93 5.89 -29.17
N ILE A 35 -1.40 7.10 -29.30
CA ILE A 35 -0.19 7.36 -30.09
C ILE A 35 0.98 7.29 -29.11
N ARG A 36 1.93 6.43 -29.40
CA ARG A 36 3.15 6.22 -28.61
C ARG A 36 4.15 7.35 -28.85
N ALA A 37 5.18 7.45 -28.01
CA ALA A 37 6.26 8.43 -28.14
C ALA A 37 7.00 8.37 -29.49
N ASP A 38 7.01 7.22 -30.15
CA ASP A 38 7.59 7.01 -31.48
C ASP A 38 6.66 7.43 -32.64
N GLY A 39 5.46 7.97 -32.33
CA GLY A 39 4.46 8.41 -33.28
C GLY A 39 3.57 7.31 -33.85
N ASN A 40 3.78 6.05 -33.45
CA ASN A 40 2.98 4.92 -33.94
C ASN A 40 1.73 4.68 -33.10
N ASP A 41 0.70 4.12 -33.72
CA ASP A 41 -0.51 3.66 -33.02
C ASP A 41 -0.18 2.49 -32.09
N GLY A 42 -0.91 2.43 -30.98
CA GLY A 42 -0.79 1.37 -29.98
C GLY A 42 -2.01 1.26 -29.09
N ILE A 43 -1.96 0.29 -28.18
CA ILE A 43 -2.94 0.15 -27.11
C ILE A 43 -2.23 0.21 -25.77
N TYR A 44 -2.93 0.69 -24.72
CA TYR A 44 -2.48 0.67 -23.35
C TYR A 44 -3.60 0.13 -22.45
N GLY A 45 -3.33 -0.98 -21.77
CA GLY A 45 -4.25 -1.53 -20.76
C GLY A 45 -3.97 -0.87 -19.41
N VAL A 46 -5.01 -0.38 -18.75
CA VAL A 46 -4.89 0.26 -17.43
C VAL A 46 -5.87 -0.39 -16.45
N VAL A 47 -5.38 -0.78 -15.28
CA VAL A 47 -6.20 -1.17 -14.15
C VAL A 47 -6.33 0.04 -13.21
N GLU A 48 -7.55 0.54 -13.05
CA GLU A 48 -7.86 1.65 -12.15
C GLU A 48 -8.41 1.10 -10.84
N PHE A 49 -7.73 1.40 -9.74
CA PHE A 49 -8.21 1.07 -8.40
C PHE A 49 -9.18 2.15 -7.90
N GLN A 50 -10.22 1.72 -7.20
CA GLN A 50 -11.25 2.60 -6.63
C GLN A 50 -10.91 3.06 -5.21
N ASN A 51 -9.88 2.48 -4.62
CA ASN A 51 -9.42 2.74 -3.25
C ASN A 51 -7.91 3.04 -3.22
N TYR A 52 -7.47 3.69 -2.14
CA TYR A 52 -6.07 3.71 -1.74
C TYR A 52 -5.65 2.34 -1.20
N ALA A 53 -4.36 2.00 -1.32
CA ALA A 53 -3.73 0.94 -0.55
C ALA A 53 -3.07 1.58 0.69
N LEU A 54 -3.60 1.31 1.89
CA LEU A 54 -3.16 1.95 3.13
C LEU A 54 -2.45 0.93 4.02
N GLY A 55 -1.23 1.24 4.42
CA GLY A 55 -0.47 0.43 5.38
C GLY A 55 -0.19 1.19 6.67
N VAL A 56 -0.21 0.49 7.78
CA VAL A 56 0.11 1.03 9.09
C VAL A 56 1.25 0.24 9.72
N VAL A 57 2.28 0.94 10.20
CA VAL A 57 3.33 0.35 11.03
C VAL A 57 3.07 0.77 12.48
N PRO A 58 2.40 -0.07 13.29
CA PRO A 58 2.22 0.22 14.71
C PRO A 58 3.51 -0.10 15.45
N VAL A 59 3.97 0.83 16.30
CA VAL A 59 5.21 0.64 17.07
C VAL A 59 4.95 0.95 18.54
N THR A 60 5.26 -0.06 19.40
CA THR A 60 5.15 0.09 20.85
C THR A 60 6.34 0.86 21.42
N ASP A 61 6.23 1.31 22.68
CA ASP A 61 7.32 1.96 23.41
C ASP A 61 8.56 1.05 23.58
N ASP A 62 8.34 -0.28 23.60
CA ASP A 62 9.41 -1.30 23.68
C ASP A 62 10.08 -1.57 22.31
N GLY A 63 9.60 -0.95 21.22
CA GLY A 63 10.15 -1.12 19.89
C GLY A 63 9.63 -2.35 19.12
N ASP A 64 8.52 -2.97 19.57
CA ASP A 64 7.85 -4.03 18.84
C ASP A 64 6.85 -3.47 17.82
N THR A 65 6.58 -4.27 16.79
CA THR A 65 5.52 -4.05 15.80
C THR A 65 4.57 -5.24 15.73
N PHE A 66 3.53 -5.12 14.92
CA PHE A 66 2.53 -6.17 14.70
C PHE A 66 2.44 -6.49 13.22
N LEU A 67 2.41 -7.78 12.91
CA LEU A 67 2.14 -8.29 11.58
C LEU A 67 0.82 -9.06 11.59
N VAL A 68 0.09 -8.94 10.49
CA VAL A 68 -1.13 -9.69 10.19
C VAL A 68 -0.79 -10.78 9.20
N GLY A 69 -1.19 -12.01 9.48
CA GLY A 69 -1.01 -13.15 8.60
C GLY A 69 -2.33 -13.55 7.95
N GLN A 70 -2.35 -13.67 6.62
CA GLN A 70 -3.55 -14.02 5.87
C GLN A 70 -3.24 -14.79 4.59
N TRP A 71 -4.28 -15.42 4.01
CA TRP A 71 -4.19 -16.08 2.73
C TRP A 71 -4.52 -15.09 1.60
N ARG A 72 -3.53 -14.80 0.76
CA ARG A 72 -3.74 -13.94 -0.41
C ARG A 72 -4.20 -14.78 -1.61
N TYR A 73 -5.50 -14.73 -1.89
CA TYR A 73 -6.14 -15.52 -2.96
C TYR A 73 -5.46 -15.36 -4.33
N PRO A 74 -5.11 -14.14 -4.81
CA PRO A 74 -4.49 -13.99 -6.12
C PRO A 74 -3.10 -14.63 -6.23
N LEU A 75 -2.37 -14.74 -5.12
CA LEU A 75 -1.03 -15.30 -5.06
C LEU A 75 -1.05 -16.81 -4.76
N GLY A 76 -2.14 -17.31 -4.19
CA GLY A 76 -2.26 -18.70 -3.75
C GLY A 76 -1.29 -19.07 -2.63
N LEU A 77 -0.97 -18.11 -1.74
CA LEU A 77 -0.03 -18.31 -0.64
C LEU A 77 -0.48 -17.57 0.64
N TYR A 78 0.09 -18.00 1.77
CA TYR A 78 -0.03 -17.30 3.05
C TYR A 78 1.03 -16.21 3.14
N SER A 79 0.62 -15.01 3.54
CA SER A 79 1.47 -13.83 3.62
C SER A 79 1.45 -13.23 5.03
N TRP A 80 2.61 -12.76 5.49
CA TRP A 80 2.73 -11.90 6.67
C TRP A 80 2.95 -10.47 6.20
N GLU A 81 2.13 -9.56 6.70
CA GLU A 81 2.02 -8.18 6.24
C GLU A 81 1.89 -7.23 7.44
N ILE A 82 2.18 -5.96 7.26
CA ILE A 82 1.72 -4.94 8.24
C ILE A 82 0.19 -4.86 8.18
N PRO A 83 -0.51 -4.36 9.21
CA PRO A 83 -1.92 -4.00 9.08
C PRO A 83 -2.15 -3.11 7.87
N GLU A 84 -3.01 -3.54 6.94
CA GLU A 84 -3.22 -2.85 5.67
C GLU A 84 -4.60 -3.11 5.07
N GLY A 85 -5.12 -2.12 4.35
CA GLY A 85 -6.39 -2.30 3.69
C GLY A 85 -6.75 -1.16 2.76
N GLY A 86 -7.99 -1.16 2.30
CA GLY A 86 -8.50 -0.21 1.33
C GLY A 86 -9.16 1.01 1.96
N GLY A 87 -8.92 2.19 1.39
CA GLY A 87 -9.64 3.42 1.75
C GLY A 87 -10.22 4.11 0.52
N PRO A 88 -11.53 4.48 0.53
CA PRO A 88 -12.14 5.16 -0.61
C PRO A 88 -11.37 6.44 -0.99
N LEU A 89 -11.16 6.68 -2.30
CA LEU A 89 -10.40 7.82 -2.81
C LEU A 89 -10.95 9.20 -2.41
N HIS A 90 -12.22 9.26 -1.99
CA HIS A 90 -12.87 10.50 -1.54
C HIS A 90 -12.83 10.71 -0.02
N SER A 91 -12.25 9.76 0.73
CA SER A 91 -12.08 9.82 2.19
C SER A 91 -10.66 10.25 2.55
N LEU A 92 -10.48 10.69 3.81
CA LEU A 92 -9.12 10.94 4.31
C LEU A 92 -8.40 9.61 4.51
N PRO A 93 -7.22 9.40 3.91
CA PRO A 93 -6.47 8.15 4.04
C PRO A 93 -6.22 7.73 5.49
N LEU A 94 -5.93 8.68 6.37
CA LEU A 94 -5.69 8.42 7.78
C LEU A 94 -6.91 7.82 8.51
N ASP A 95 -8.14 8.20 8.15
CA ASP A 95 -9.33 7.66 8.81
C ASP A 95 -9.52 6.17 8.45
N SER A 96 -9.24 5.80 7.20
CA SER A 96 -9.25 4.40 6.78
C SER A 96 -8.09 3.62 7.41
N ALA A 97 -6.90 4.19 7.49
CA ALA A 97 -5.77 3.56 8.17
C ALA A 97 -6.05 3.28 9.66
N ARG A 98 -6.75 4.19 10.35
CA ARG A 98 -7.20 3.97 11.73
C ARG A 98 -8.20 2.83 11.85
N ARG A 99 -9.12 2.73 10.91
CA ARG A 99 -10.12 1.68 10.86
C ARG A 99 -9.44 0.33 10.66
N GLU A 100 -8.56 0.19 9.65
CA GLU A 100 -7.83 -1.05 9.36
C GLU A 100 -7.00 -1.52 10.56
N LEU A 101 -6.26 -0.62 11.22
CA LEU A 101 -5.48 -0.95 12.40
C LEU A 101 -6.36 -1.50 13.53
N ALA A 102 -7.55 -0.94 13.73
CA ALA A 102 -8.49 -1.39 14.76
C ALA A 102 -9.13 -2.73 14.39
N GLU A 103 -9.55 -2.92 13.14
CA GLU A 103 -10.21 -4.13 12.65
C GLU A 103 -9.27 -5.33 12.64
N GLU A 104 -8.09 -5.20 12.05
CA GLU A 104 -7.15 -6.30 11.87
C GLU A 104 -6.30 -6.61 13.10
N ALA A 105 -5.85 -5.58 13.83
CA ALA A 105 -4.91 -5.76 14.94
C ALA A 105 -5.50 -5.47 16.33
N GLY A 106 -6.73 -4.94 16.42
CA GLY A 106 -7.31 -4.53 17.68
C GLY A 106 -6.57 -3.37 18.34
N LEU A 107 -5.92 -2.54 17.54
CA LEU A 107 -5.09 -1.43 18.02
C LEU A 107 -5.67 -0.08 17.61
N SER A 108 -5.51 0.90 18.50
CA SER A 108 -5.61 2.30 18.15
C SER A 108 -4.36 3.04 18.60
N ALA A 109 -4.16 4.28 18.15
CA ALA A 109 -2.97 5.05 18.46
C ALA A 109 -3.31 6.51 18.71
N ALA A 110 -2.58 7.16 19.63
CA ALA A 110 -2.72 8.57 19.89
C ALA A 110 -1.83 9.42 18.96
N SER A 111 -0.72 8.87 18.47
CA SER A 111 0.24 9.55 17.60
C SER A 111 0.30 8.90 16.22
N TRP A 112 0.22 9.72 15.16
CA TRP A 112 0.24 9.29 13.77
C TRP A 112 1.20 10.13 12.95
N THR A 113 2.08 9.49 12.21
CA THR A 113 2.98 10.13 11.27
C THR A 113 2.76 9.60 9.86
N ASP A 114 2.55 10.50 8.91
CA ASP A 114 2.49 10.16 7.50
C ASP A 114 3.92 9.88 6.98
N LEU A 115 4.17 8.66 6.56
CA LEU A 115 5.44 8.23 5.98
C LEU A 115 5.48 8.37 4.44
N GLY A 116 4.43 8.91 3.86
CA GLY A 116 4.37 9.32 2.46
C GLY A 116 3.74 8.31 1.50
N LEU A 117 3.49 8.83 0.31
CA LEU A 117 2.86 8.12 -0.79
C LEU A 117 3.86 7.20 -1.53
N PHE A 118 3.30 6.20 -2.21
CA PHE A 118 4.02 5.37 -3.17
C PHE A 118 3.08 4.84 -4.24
N HIS A 119 3.62 4.29 -5.31
CA HIS A 119 2.84 3.66 -6.37
C HIS A 119 3.24 2.21 -6.51
N LEU A 120 2.23 1.33 -6.60
CA LEU A 120 2.39 -0.07 -6.95
C LEU A 120 2.17 -0.23 -8.46
N SER A 121 2.95 -1.10 -9.10
CA SER A 121 2.80 -1.46 -10.52
C SER A 121 2.48 -0.28 -11.46
N ASN A 122 3.16 0.85 -11.29
CA ASN A 122 2.90 2.14 -11.93
C ASN A 122 2.98 2.15 -13.47
N SER A 123 3.37 1.02 -14.10
CA SER A 123 3.35 0.83 -15.53
C SER A 123 1.99 0.34 -16.05
N VAL A 124 1.10 -0.14 -15.19
CA VAL A 124 -0.17 -0.76 -15.57
C VAL A 124 -1.35 -0.36 -14.67
N THR A 125 -1.09 0.19 -13.50
CA THR A 125 -2.13 0.64 -12.56
C THR A 125 -1.97 2.11 -12.18
N ASN A 126 -3.05 2.72 -11.71
CA ASN A 126 -3.07 4.03 -11.06
C ASN A 126 -3.10 3.93 -9.53
N GLU A 127 -2.86 2.75 -8.99
CA GLU A 127 -2.95 2.52 -7.55
C GLU A 127 -1.99 3.41 -6.77
N VAL A 128 -2.53 4.07 -5.75
CA VAL A 128 -1.78 4.94 -4.83
C VAL A 128 -1.79 4.28 -3.47
N GLY A 129 -0.60 4.03 -2.94
CA GLY A 129 -0.42 3.59 -1.57
C GLY A 129 0.01 4.73 -0.65
N GLN A 130 -0.32 4.63 0.63
CA GLN A 130 0.14 5.55 1.67
C GLN A 130 0.44 4.77 2.95
N ILE A 131 1.56 5.10 3.60
CA ILE A 131 1.99 4.46 4.84
C ILE A 131 1.86 5.44 6.00
N PHE A 132 1.39 4.92 7.12
CA PHE A 132 1.37 5.63 8.39
C PHE A 132 2.16 4.87 9.46
N LEU A 133 2.89 5.62 10.28
CA LEU A 133 3.45 5.14 11.54
C LEU A 133 2.45 5.46 12.65
N ALA A 134 2.12 4.48 13.47
CA ALA A 134 1.23 4.61 14.62
C ALA A 134 2.00 4.34 15.91
N GLN A 135 2.00 5.30 16.85
CA GLN A 135 2.68 5.22 18.15
C GLN A 135 1.70 5.58 19.29
N ASP A 136 2.14 5.44 20.52
CA ASP A 136 1.27 5.60 21.69
C ASP A 136 0.03 4.69 21.58
N LEU A 137 0.29 3.38 21.44
CA LEU A 137 -0.72 2.38 21.11
C LEU A 137 -1.64 2.10 22.29
N ILE A 138 -2.93 1.96 21.98
CA ILE A 138 -3.98 1.54 22.90
C ILE A 138 -4.50 0.19 22.42
N PHE A 139 -4.46 -0.81 23.29
CA PHE A 139 -4.82 -2.19 22.98
C PHE A 139 -6.32 -2.42 23.17
N GLY A 140 -6.95 -3.09 22.22
CA GLY A 140 -8.33 -3.54 22.21
C GLY A 140 -8.45 -4.94 21.60
N GLU A 141 -9.66 -5.32 21.21
CA GLU A 141 -9.92 -6.59 20.54
C GLU A 141 -10.05 -6.36 19.04
N PRO A 142 -9.43 -7.21 18.17
CA PRO A 142 -9.63 -7.16 16.73
C PRO A 142 -11.09 -7.43 16.37
N THR A 143 -11.57 -6.77 15.34
CA THR A 143 -12.92 -6.97 14.78
C THR A 143 -12.85 -7.08 13.26
N PRO A 144 -12.18 -8.13 12.73
CA PRO A 144 -11.99 -8.30 11.30
C PRO A 144 -13.33 -8.37 10.56
N GLU A 145 -13.35 -8.00 9.29
CA GLU A 145 -14.54 -8.14 8.45
C GLU A 145 -14.92 -9.62 8.29
N GLY A 146 -16.21 -9.90 8.09
CA GLY A 146 -16.85 -11.19 8.38
C GLY A 146 -16.34 -12.45 7.66
N ASP A 147 -15.51 -12.34 6.64
CA ASP A 147 -14.88 -13.45 5.91
C ASP A 147 -13.34 -13.49 6.05
N GLU A 148 -12.76 -12.58 6.81
CA GLU A 148 -11.31 -12.53 7.05
C GLU A 148 -10.89 -13.47 8.16
N VAL A 149 -9.92 -14.32 7.84
CA VAL A 149 -9.26 -15.22 8.80
C VAL A 149 -7.84 -14.74 9.00
N LEU A 150 -7.66 -13.93 10.04
CA LEU A 150 -6.39 -13.25 10.31
C LEU A 150 -5.66 -13.90 11.48
N ALA A 151 -4.33 -13.89 11.42
CA ALA A 151 -3.45 -14.22 12.54
C ALA A 151 -2.64 -12.97 12.89
N LEU A 152 -2.53 -12.64 14.18
CA LEU A 152 -1.74 -11.52 14.65
C LEU A 152 -0.42 -12.00 15.26
N ARG A 153 0.69 -11.36 14.90
CA ARG A 153 2.01 -11.65 15.44
C ARG A 153 2.69 -10.35 15.90
N ARG A 154 3.06 -10.28 17.18
CA ARG A 154 3.91 -9.24 17.74
C ARG A 154 5.38 -9.69 17.71
N LEU A 155 6.29 -8.80 17.25
CA LEU A 155 7.72 -9.04 17.18
C LEU A 155 8.49 -7.71 17.15
N PRO A 156 9.82 -7.70 17.43
CA PRO A 156 10.64 -6.50 17.31
C PRO A 156 10.55 -5.89 15.91
N LEU A 157 10.42 -4.56 15.81
CA LEU A 157 10.35 -3.85 14.53
C LEU A 157 11.55 -4.17 13.62
N LEU A 158 12.75 -4.26 14.19
CA LEU A 158 13.96 -4.60 13.43
C LEU A 158 13.95 -6.04 12.92
N GLU A 159 13.27 -6.98 13.62
CA GLU A 159 13.07 -8.35 13.09
C GLU A 159 12.11 -8.32 11.90
N ALA A 160 10.97 -7.61 12.00
CA ALA A 160 10.03 -7.45 10.90
C ALA A 160 10.71 -6.78 9.69
N HIS A 161 11.51 -5.74 9.91
CA HIS A 161 12.30 -5.10 8.86
C HIS A 161 13.29 -6.07 8.21
N ALA A 162 14.01 -6.88 9.01
CA ALA A 162 14.91 -7.91 8.47
C ALA A 162 14.15 -8.94 7.63
N MET A 163 12.93 -9.34 8.04
CA MET A 163 12.07 -10.22 7.26
C MET A 163 11.65 -9.60 5.91
N ALA A 164 11.43 -8.29 5.87
CA ALA A 164 11.14 -7.59 4.63
C ALA A 164 12.38 -7.52 3.71
N MET A 165 13.57 -7.33 4.27
CA MET A 165 14.81 -7.21 3.50
C MET A 165 15.34 -8.55 2.99
N ASP A 166 15.06 -9.66 3.66
CA ASP A 166 15.55 -11.00 3.28
C ASP A 166 14.50 -11.83 2.50
N GLY A 167 13.32 -11.26 2.20
CA GLY A 167 12.30 -11.89 1.37
C GLY A 167 11.34 -12.83 2.12
N ARG A 168 11.38 -12.89 3.44
CA ARG A 168 10.35 -13.58 4.25
C ARG A 168 9.01 -12.84 4.26
N ILE A 169 9.03 -11.51 4.11
CA ILE A 169 7.88 -10.67 3.78
C ILE A 169 8.07 -10.23 2.34
N THR A 170 7.09 -10.54 1.48
CA THR A 170 7.15 -10.23 0.05
C THR A 170 6.10 -9.20 -0.38
N ASP A 171 5.22 -8.80 0.54
CA ASP A 171 4.26 -7.75 0.27
C ASP A 171 4.93 -6.38 0.12
N GLY A 172 4.58 -5.66 -0.95
CA GLY A 172 5.22 -4.39 -1.30
C GLY A 172 4.88 -3.25 -0.33
N VAL A 173 3.65 -3.20 0.16
CA VAL A 173 3.18 -2.20 1.14
C VAL A 173 3.96 -2.36 2.44
N SER A 174 4.07 -3.60 2.91
CA SER A 174 4.81 -3.97 4.13
C SER A 174 6.30 -3.67 4.02
N ILE A 175 6.94 -4.02 2.90
CA ILE A 175 8.37 -3.73 2.66
C ILE A 175 8.62 -2.22 2.73
N ILE A 176 7.81 -1.42 2.03
CA ILE A 176 7.95 0.04 2.01
C ILE A 176 7.66 0.61 3.41
N GLY A 177 6.61 0.14 4.07
CA GLY A 177 6.21 0.60 5.39
C GLY A 177 7.29 0.37 6.43
N LEU A 178 7.77 -0.86 6.56
CA LEU A 178 8.81 -1.23 7.52
C LEU A 178 10.12 -0.49 7.26
N ALA A 179 10.55 -0.37 6.00
CA ALA A 179 11.77 0.38 5.66
C ALA A 179 11.67 1.86 5.99
N ARG A 180 10.52 2.51 5.70
CA ARG A 180 10.31 3.93 6.02
C ARG A 180 10.18 4.16 7.52
N ALA A 181 9.53 3.26 8.27
CA ALA A 181 9.40 3.37 9.72
C ALA A 181 10.76 3.29 10.42
N VAL A 182 11.59 2.30 10.06
CA VAL A 182 12.96 2.15 10.60
C VAL A 182 13.81 3.38 10.28
N HIS A 183 13.77 3.88 9.03
CA HIS A 183 14.47 5.09 8.63
C HIS A 183 14.01 6.33 9.41
N PHE A 184 12.69 6.53 9.56
CA PHE A 184 12.11 7.67 10.28
C PHE A 184 12.49 7.67 11.76
N LEU A 185 12.52 6.49 12.39
CA LEU A 185 12.89 6.31 13.80
C LEU A 185 14.40 6.36 14.04
N GLY A 186 15.22 6.37 12.99
CA GLY A 186 16.69 6.43 13.10
C GLY A 186 17.32 5.14 13.60
N LEU A 187 16.69 3.98 13.33
CA LEU A 187 17.10 2.64 13.76
C LEU A 187 17.95 1.94 12.71
#